data_4afb1401e0651e5ed89eebc56183e7bd
#
_entry.id   4afb1401e0651e5ed89eebc56183e7bd
#
_cell.length_a   1.000
_cell.length_b   1.000
_cell.length_c   1.000
_cell.angle_alpha   90.00
_cell.angle_beta   90.00
_cell.angle_gamma   90.00
#
_symmetry.space_group_name_H-M   'P 1'
#
loop_
_entity.id
_entity.type
_entity.pdbx_description
1 polymer ?
#
loop_
_entity_poly.entity_id
_entity_poly.type
_entity_poly.pdbx_seq_one_letter_code
_entity_poly.pdbx_strand_id
1 'polypeptide(L)'
;MGCESPKNTENVDLLTSKAENLQYSQVFLPDSQIIESSTLPSELNHAIKSKFNKQSLIPIKFFEITEEEFNSILNRNELVDNIIKLYSSQLDEIEYEIDVKYREIPPIKVLDPKGGIQYYKGGFNRQGECHGKGIWVKDYNIYIGNFRNDEFYGIGLFITEQGNYYFGNWKNSQCNGYGSLMMDKKLVYQGNFKDSKKEGYGEERYPDGDIYKGAFYDGEKNGKGQYIFADGSRYDGNFRNSKYSGFGQISLRGGDSIRGEFKDGKLNGDGDFTWVDGTKFVGNFVDDKKNGEGIYVWSNGKSFKGNWNNNVIYGNGLIKNPNNGTQESIIIN
;
A
#
# COMPACT_ATOMS: atom_id res chain seq x y z
N MET A 1 39.86 37.67 -46.75
CA MET A 1 39.47 38.01 -45.43
C MET A 1 38.28 37.14 -45.13
N GLY A 2 38.53 36.06 -44.39
CA GLY A 2 37.50 35.08 -44.05
C GLY A 2 36.68 35.53 -42.83
N CYS A 3 35.38 35.51 -42.96
CA CYS A 3 34.47 35.61 -41.83
C CYS A 3 34.35 34.23 -41.23
N GLU A 4 35.01 33.98 -40.13
CA GLU A 4 34.70 32.85 -39.26
C GLU A 4 33.38 33.12 -38.53
N SER A 5 32.39 32.27 -38.75
CA SER A 5 31.16 32.26 -37.96
C SER A 5 31.49 31.77 -36.55
N PRO A 6 30.95 32.39 -35.47
CA PRO A 6 31.20 31.92 -34.13
C PRO A 6 30.59 30.53 -33.93
N LYS A 7 31.42 29.61 -33.47
CA LYS A 7 31.07 28.22 -33.20
C LYS A 7 30.00 28.16 -32.08
N ASN A 8 28.82 27.76 -32.46
CA ASN A 8 27.66 27.52 -31.57
C ASN A 8 27.77 26.22 -30.74
N THR A 9 28.99 25.72 -30.52
CA THR A 9 29.23 24.44 -29.83
C THR A 9 28.95 24.50 -28.33
N GLU A 10 29.24 25.62 -27.66
CA GLU A 10 29.02 25.77 -26.22
C GLU A 10 27.53 25.62 -25.79
N ASN A 11 26.61 26.03 -26.65
CA ASN A 11 25.16 25.95 -26.36
C ASN A 11 24.62 24.52 -26.57
N VAL A 12 25.21 23.74 -27.45
CA VAL A 12 24.83 22.35 -27.72
C VAL A 12 25.39 21.44 -26.62
N ASP A 13 26.63 21.68 -26.18
CA ASP A 13 27.27 20.94 -25.10
C ASP A 13 26.55 21.15 -23.74
N LEU A 14 26.01 22.34 -23.49
CA LEU A 14 25.18 22.59 -22.27
C LEU A 14 23.83 21.89 -22.33
N LEU A 15 23.25 21.76 -23.52
CA LEU A 15 21.99 21.02 -23.72
C LEU A 15 22.19 19.51 -23.54
N THR A 16 23.29 18.97 -24.08
CA THR A 16 23.59 17.53 -23.97
C THR A 16 24.07 17.18 -22.58
N SER A 17 24.96 17.95 -21.94
CA SER A 17 25.51 17.63 -20.61
C SER A 17 24.48 17.66 -19.49
N LYS A 18 23.52 18.60 -19.50
CA LYS A 18 22.41 18.59 -18.56
C LYS A 18 21.37 17.52 -18.88
N ALA A 19 21.24 17.08 -20.13
CA ALA A 19 20.33 16.01 -20.53
C ALA A 19 20.87 14.61 -20.21
N GLU A 20 22.17 14.40 -20.27
CA GLU A 20 22.84 13.12 -20.01
C GLU A 20 22.98 12.78 -18.52
N ASN A 21 23.08 13.80 -17.64
CA ASN A 21 23.28 13.60 -16.20
C ASN A 21 22.00 13.29 -15.41
N LEU A 22 20.84 13.22 -16.06
CA LEU A 22 19.60 12.82 -15.44
C LEU A 22 19.33 11.34 -15.71
N GLN A 23 19.96 10.48 -14.92
CA GLN A 23 19.50 9.10 -14.76
C GLN A 23 18.17 9.14 -13.99
N TYR A 24 17.06 9.31 -14.72
CA TYR A 24 15.69 9.16 -14.19
C TYR A 24 15.46 7.79 -13.54
N SER A 25 16.29 6.80 -13.86
CA SER A 25 16.23 5.44 -13.31
C SER A 25 16.42 5.35 -11.79
N GLN A 26 16.90 6.40 -11.13
CA GLN A 26 17.06 6.41 -9.66
C GLN A 26 15.86 6.99 -8.91
N VAL A 27 14.93 7.66 -9.60
CA VAL A 27 13.72 8.24 -9.02
C VAL A 27 12.51 7.30 -9.13
N PHE A 28 12.57 6.41 -10.11
CA PHE A 28 11.52 5.41 -10.30
C PHE A 28 11.90 4.18 -9.50
N LEU A 29 11.02 3.83 -8.56
CA LEU A 29 11.08 2.69 -7.65
C LEU A 29 11.99 1.57 -8.18
N PRO A 30 12.92 1.06 -7.39
CA PRO A 30 13.54 -0.21 -7.72
C PRO A 30 12.42 -1.25 -7.88
N ASP A 31 12.36 -1.88 -9.05
CA ASP A 31 11.38 -2.93 -9.41
C ASP A 31 11.37 -4.13 -8.43
N SER A 32 12.19 -4.12 -7.40
CA SER A 32 12.53 -5.29 -6.60
C SER A 32 11.90 -5.36 -5.20
N GLN A 33 11.06 -4.40 -4.78
CA GLN A 33 10.41 -4.47 -3.45
C GLN A 33 8.95 -4.03 -3.41
N ILE A 34 8.20 -4.22 -4.48
CA ILE A 34 6.75 -4.36 -4.34
C ILE A 34 6.56 -5.71 -3.65
N ILE A 35 6.48 -5.70 -2.32
CA ILE A 35 5.98 -6.85 -1.60
C ILE A 35 4.57 -7.06 -2.14
N GLU A 36 4.40 -8.07 -2.99
CA GLU A 36 3.10 -8.54 -3.47
C GLU A 36 2.29 -9.10 -2.30
N SER A 37 1.81 -8.25 -1.41
CA SER A 37 0.86 -8.67 -0.39
C SER A 37 -0.49 -8.02 -0.68
N SER A 38 -1.09 -8.50 -1.77
CA SER A 38 -2.49 -8.17 -2.11
C SER A 38 -3.50 -8.71 -1.09
N THR A 39 -3.08 -9.62 -0.22
CA THR A 39 -3.89 -10.30 0.81
C THR A 39 -3.29 -10.07 2.19
N LEU A 40 -4.04 -10.41 3.23
CA LEU A 40 -3.48 -10.57 4.59
C LEU A 40 -2.23 -11.45 4.54
N PRO A 41 -1.23 -11.19 5.41
CA PRO A 41 -0.06 -12.04 5.53
C PRO A 41 -0.44 -13.51 5.52
N SER A 42 0.33 -14.34 4.83
CA SER A 42 0.02 -15.76 4.63
C SER A 42 -0.26 -16.50 5.94
N GLU A 43 0.47 -16.15 7.01
CA GLU A 43 0.31 -16.72 8.34
C GLU A 43 -1.05 -16.37 8.96
N LEU A 44 -1.45 -15.10 8.91
CA LEU A 44 -2.73 -14.65 9.43
C LEU A 44 -3.89 -15.27 8.63
N ASN A 45 -3.78 -15.28 7.32
CA ASN A 45 -4.80 -15.86 6.44
C ASN A 45 -4.89 -17.40 6.59
N HIS A 46 -3.74 -18.08 6.80
CA HIS A 46 -3.71 -19.51 7.04
C HIS A 46 -4.31 -19.85 8.41
N ALA A 47 -3.96 -19.11 9.47
CA ALA A 47 -4.52 -19.29 10.81
C ALA A 47 -6.04 -19.13 10.83
N ILE A 48 -6.56 -18.12 10.13
CA ILE A 48 -8.01 -17.89 9.98
C ILE A 48 -8.68 -19.03 9.21
N LYS A 49 -8.12 -19.47 8.06
CA LYS A 49 -8.69 -20.56 7.23
C LYS A 49 -8.63 -21.94 7.91
N SER A 50 -7.62 -22.20 8.73
CA SER A 50 -7.45 -23.48 9.41
C SER A 50 -8.52 -23.76 10.47
N LYS A 51 -9.22 -22.71 10.94
CA LYS A 51 -10.23 -22.82 12.00
C LYS A 51 -11.44 -23.67 11.60
N PHE A 52 -11.93 -23.53 10.35
CA PHE A 52 -13.24 -24.04 9.96
C PHE A 52 -13.20 -25.08 8.85
N ASN A 53 -12.53 -26.19 9.11
CA ASN A 53 -12.64 -27.33 8.19
C ASN A 53 -13.94 -28.09 8.46
N LYS A 54 -15.06 -27.61 7.90
CA LYS A 54 -16.43 -28.19 8.07
C LYS A 54 -16.60 -29.60 7.46
N GLN A 55 -15.53 -30.23 6.96
CA GLN A 55 -15.66 -31.54 6.26
C GLN A 55 -15.37 -32.79 7.09
N SER A 56 -15.19 -32.69 8.41
CA SER A 56 -14.97 -33.90 9.19
C SER A 56 -16.26 -34.48 9.76
N LEU A 57 -16.60 -35.69 9.36
CA LEU A 57 -17.71 -36.51 9.89
C LEU A 57 -17.41 -37.12 11.28
N ILE A 58 -16.34 -36.73 11.95
CA ILE A 58 -15.92 -37.26 13.24
C ILE A 58 -16.48 -36.36 14.35
N PRO A 59 -17.13 -36.93 15.39
CA PRO A 59 -17.72 -36.12 16.47
C PRO A 59 -16.64 -35.35 17.23
N ILE A 60 -16.86 -34.04 17.35
CA ILE A 60 -16.04 -33.12 18.14
C ILE A 60 -16.28 -33.44 19.62
N LYS A 61 -15.22 -33.62 20.41
CA LYS A 61 -15.32 -33.80 21.85
C LYS A 61 -15.11 -32.47 22.57
N PHE A 62 -16.03 -32.13 23.47
CA PHE A 62 -16.00 -30.94 24.31
C PHE A 62 -15.68 -31.33 25.74
N PHE A 63 -14.86 -30.55 26.42
CA PHE A 63 -14.54 -30.67 27.85
C PHE A 63 -14.64 -29.29 28.48
N GLU A 64 -15.40 -29.18 29.58
CA GLU A 64 -15.37 -27.98 30.40
C GLU A 64 -14.00 -27.86 31.07
N ILE A 65 -13.48 -26.63 31.17
CA ILE A 65 -12.26 -26.30 31.87
C ILE A 65 -12.54 -25.15 32.84
N THR A 66 -11.65 -24.94 33.81
CA THR A 66 -11.81 -23.84 34.78
C THR A 66 -11.46 -22.50 34.13
N GLU A 67 -11.99 -21.41 34.71
CA GLU A 67 -11.60 -20.05 34.33
C GLU A 67 -10.11 -19.81 34.52
N GLU A 68 -9.48 -20.36 35.59
CA GLU A 68 -8.06 -20.26 35.86
C GLU A 68 -7.22 -20.96 34.76
N GLU A 69 -7.63 -22.16 34.36
CA GLU A 69 -7.00 -22.90 33.27
C GLU A 69 -7.11 -22.12 31.96
N PHE A 70 -8.30 -21.60 31.62
CA PHE A 70 -8.49 -20.81 30.42
C PHE A 70 -7.64 -19.53 30.43
N ASN A 71 -7.63 -18.80 31.54
CA ASN A 71 -6.83 -17.59 31.68
C ASN A 71 -5.33 -17.88 31.60
N SER A 72 -4.85 -19.02 32.10
CA SER A 72 -3.46 -19.43 31.95
C SER A 72 -3.07 -19.71 30.49
N ILE A 73 -4.03 -20.16 29.68
CA ILE A 73 -3.85 -20.38 28.24
C ILE A 73 -3.83 -19.04 27.51
N LEU A 74 -4.68 -18.11 27.89
CA LEU A 74 -4.80 -16.78 27.28
C LEU A 74 -3.57 -15.91 27.59
N ASN A 75 -3.12 -15.87 28.83
CA ASN A 75 -2.10 -14.96 29.37
C ASN A 75 -0.66 -15.54 29.27
N ARG A 76 -0.35 -16.28 28.23
CA ARG A 76 0.97 -16.92 28.08
C ARG A 76 2.10 -15.97 27.70
N ASN A 77 1.76 -14.77 27.25
CA ASN A 77 2.72 -13.82 26.71
C ASN A 77 2.32 -12.39 27.09
N GLU A 78 3.20 -11.68 27.77
CA GLU A 78 3.01 -10.28 28.17
C GLU A 78 2.64 -9.36 26.99
N LEU A 79 3.16 -9.64 25.80
CA LEU A 79 2.83 -8.90 24.59
C LEU A 79 1.34 -9.05 24.24
N VAL A 80 0.79 -10.27 24.33
CA VAL A 80 -0.62 -10.56 24.06
C VAL A 80 -1.51 -9.85 25.07
N ASP A 81 -1.16 -9.90 26.36
CA ASP A 81 -1.88 -9.20 27.43
C ASP A 81 -1.95 -7.70 27.19
N ASN A 82 -0.83 -7.10 26.78
CA ASN A 82 -0.76 -5.67 26.47
C ASN A 82 -1.62 -5.30 25.25
N ILE A 83 -1.65 -6.15 24.21
CA ILE A 83 -2.52 -5.94 23.05
C ILE A 83 -3.99 -6.05 23.43
N ILE A 84 -4.37 -7.06 24.22
CA ILE A 84 -5.76 -7.24 24.70
C ILE A 84 -6.19 -6.03 25.54
N LYS A 85 -5.35 -5.57 26.47
CA LYS A 85 -5.64 -4.38 27.29
C LYS A 85 -5.81 -3.11 26.44
N LEU A 86 -5.02 -2.94 25.39
CA LEU A 86 -5.12 -1.79 24.49
C LEU A 86 -6.48 -1.69 23.80
N TYR A 87 -7.09 -2.82 23.47
CA TYR A 87 -8.38 -2.88 22.76
C TYR A 87 -9.56 -3.24 23.66
N SER A 88 -9.37 -3.41 24.97
CA SER A 88 -10.43 -3.86 25.88
C SER A 88 -11.66 -2.96 25.84
N SER A 89 -11.49 -1.64 25.87
CA SER A 89 -12.62 -0.71 25.81
C SER A 89 -13.44 -0.84 24.52
N GLN A 90 -12.77 -0.94 23.36
CA GLN A 90 -13.45 -1.10 22.08
C GLN A 90 -14.13 -2.48 21.96
N LEU A 91 -13.56 -3.51 22.57
CA LEU A 91 -14.14 -4.85 22.61
C LEU A 91 -15.33 -4.92 23.58
N ASP A 92 -15.33 -4.13 24.66
CA ASP A 92 -16.44 -4.05 25.61
C ASP A 92 -17.64 -3.28 25.05
N GLU A 93 -17.41 -2.28 24.18
CA GLU A 93 -18.44 -1.48 23.51
C GLU A 93 -19.17 -2.23 22.37
N ILE A 94 -18.77 -3.46 22.05
CA ILE A 94 -19.39 -4.24 20.99
C ILE A 94 -20.86 -4.48 21.35
N GLU A 95 -21.78 -3.82 20.63
CA GLU A 95 -23.23 -4.05 20.77
C GLU A 95 -23.62 -5.43 20.22
N TYR A 96 -24.59 -6.06 20.89
CA TYR A 96 -25.19 -7.33 20.48
C TYR A 96 -26.41 -7.08 19.60
N GLU A 97 -26.56 -7.80 18.51
CA GLU A 97 -27.90 -8.08 17.97
C GLU A 97 -28.62 -9.04 18.92
N ILE A 98 -29.53 -8.51 19.73
CA ILE A 98 -30.18 -9.20 20.87
C ILE A 98 -31.32 -10.16 20.41
N ASP A 99 -31.25 -10.74 19.25
CA ASP A 99 -32.40 -11.54 18.75
C ASP A 99 -32.27 -13.06 18.94
N VAL A 100 -31.24 -13.55 19.62
CA VAL A 100 -31.06 -14.98 19.88
C VAL A 100 -30.75 -15.22 21.34
N LYS A 101 -31.57 -16.01 22.04
CA LYS A 101 -31.23 -16.53 23.36
C LYS A 101 -30.00 -17.40 23.26
N TYR A 102 -28.83 -16.79 23.43
CA TYR A 102 -27.58 -17.52 23.60
C TYR A 102 -27.40 -17.91 25.07
N ARG A 103 -26.72 -19.02 25.28
CA ARG A 103 -26.33 -19.50 26.58
C ARG A 103 -24.85 -19.31 26.75
N GLU A 104 -24.42 -18.50 27.71
CA GLU A 104 -23.04 -18.52 28.17
C GLU A 104 -22.80 -19.81 28.95
N ILE A 105 -21.71 -20.49 28.60
CA ILE A 105 -21.25 -21.69 29.30
C ILE A 105 -19.82 -21.46 29.79
N PRO A 106 -19.35 -22.25 30.78
CA PRO A 106 -17.92 -22.26 31.17
C PRO A 106 -16.99 -22.43 29.96
N PRO A 107 -15.73 -21.99 30.09
CA PRO A 107 -14.75 -22.22 29.03
C PRO A 107 -14.66 -23.70 28.66
N ILE A 108 -14.53 -24.00 27.37
CA ILE A 108 -14.45 -25.37 26.87
C ILE A 108 -13.15 -25.59 26.12
N LYS A 109 -12.63 -26.81 26.26
CA LYS A 109 -11.59 -27.37 25.42
C LYS A 109 -12.25 -28.24 24.34
N VAL A 110 -11.89 -28.00 23.10
CA VAL A 110 -12.42 -28.72 21.94
C VAL A 110 -11.29 -29.53 21.30
N LEU A 111 -11.51 -30.81 21.10
CA LEU A 111 -10.59 -31.65 20.33
C LEU A 111 -11.12 -31.77 18.90
N ASP A 112 -10.35 -31.26 17.95
CA ASP A 112 -10.69 -31.48 16.55
C ASP A 112 -10.38 -32.92 16.11
N PRO A 113 -10.99 -33.41 15.03
CA PRO A 113 -10.80 -34.79 14.58
C PRO A 113 -9.37 -35.14 14.16
N LYS A 114 -8.50 -34.15 13.93
CA LYS A 114 -7.10 -34.32 13.58
C LYS A 114 -6.17 -34.26 14.78
N GLY A 115 -6.74 -34.19 16.01
CA GLY A 115 -5.99 -34.13 17.26
C GLY A 115 -5.57 -32.70 17.67
N GLY A 116 -6.00 -31.67 16.93
CA GLY A 116 -5.77 -30.28 17.31
C GLY A 116 -6.60 -29.92 18.54
N ILE A 117 -6.03 -29.06 19.40
CA ILE A 117 -6.69 -28.54 20.59
C ILE A 117 -7.06 -27.09 20.34
N GLN A 118 -8.29 -26.74 20.60
CA GLN A 118 -8.75 -25.37 20.62
C GLN A 118 -9.57 -25.11 21.88
N TYR A 119 -9.63 -23.87 22.27
CA TYR A 119 -10.37 -23.43 23.46
C TYR A 119 -11.35 -22.34 23.04
N TYR A 120 -12.53 -22.36 23.66
CA TYR A 120 -13.56 -21.35 23.43
C TYR A 120 -14.21 -20.97 24.76
N LYS A 121 -14.43 -19.67 24.92
CA LYS A 121 -15.23 -19.08 25.99
C LYS A 121 -16.19 -18.08 25.36
N GLY A 122 -17.50 -18.27 25.53
CA GLY A 122 -18.51 -17.38 24.95
C GLY A 122 -19.88 -18.04 24.82
N GLY A 123 -20.73 -17.38 24.04
CA GLY A 123 -22.10 -17.83 23.83
C GLY A 123 -22.27 -18.86 22.73
N PHE A 124 -23.36 -19.59 22.76
CA PHE A 124 -23.79 -20.53 21.73
C PHE A 124 -25.23 -20.25 21.30
N ASN A 125 -25.51 -20.41 20.01
CA ASN A 125 -26.88 -20.38 19.51
C ASN A 125 -27.61 -21.71 19.82
N ARG A 126 -28.89 -21.82 19.41
CA ARG A 126 -29.69 -23.05 19.63
C ARG A 126 -29.18 -24.29 18.91
N GLN A 127 -28.38 -24.10 17.86
CA GLN A 127 -27.74 -25.17 17.09
C GLN A 127 -26.42 -25.64 17.71
N GLY A 128 -25.96 -25.00 18.80
CA GLY A 128 -24.68 -25.30 19.46
C GLY A 128 -23.47 -24.68 18.72
N GLU A 129 -23.68 -23.69 17.86
CA GLU A 129 -22.62 -22.98 17.17
C GLU A 129 -22.21 -21.76 17.99
N CYS A 130 -20.91 -21.39 17.98
CA CYS A 130 -20.39 -20.19 18.63
C CYS A 130 -21.13 -18.95 18.12
N HIS A 131 -21.66 -18.14 19.04
CA HIS A 131 -22.50 -17.00 18.70
C HIS A 131 -22.40 -15.90 19.77
N GLY A 132 -22.47 -14.60 19.36
CA GLY A 132 -22.28 -13.48 20.27
C GLY A 132 -20.82 -13.24 20.62
N LYS A 133 -20.54 -12.57 21.75
CA LYS A 133 -19.15 -12.35 22.19
C LYS A 133 -18.47 -13.66 22.57
N GLY A 134 -17.18 -13.74 22.28
CA GLY A 134 -16.39 -14.89 22.68
C GLY A 134 -14.89 -14.70 22.50
N ILE A 135 -14.15 -15.61 23.11
CA ILE A 135 -12.71 -15.75 22.98
C ILE A 135 -12.41 -17.15 22.44
N TRP A 136 -11.64 -17.22 21.40
CA TRP A 136 -11.20 -18.46 20.80
C TRP A 136 -9.68 -18.51 20.78
N VAL A 137 -9.10 -19.65 21.13
CA VAL A 137 -7.66 -19.88 21.14
C VAL A 137 -7.35 -21.21 20.44
N LYS A 138 -6.44 -21.17 19.47
CA LYS A 138 -5.91 -22.39 18.81
C LYS A 138 -4.49 -22.13 18.32
N ASP A 139 -3.58 -23.09 18.56
CA ASP A 139 -2.20 -23.04 18.09
C ASP A 139 -1.54 -21.66 18.39
N TYR A 140 -1.76 -21.17 19.65
CA TYR A 140 -1.32 -19.85 20.13
C TYR A 140 -1.92 -18.63 19.42
N ASN A 141 -2.82 -18.83 18.44
CA ASN A 141 -3.59 -17.74 17.86
C ASN A 141 -4.84 -17.47 18.72
N ILE A 142 -5.18 -16.21 18.85
CA ILE A 142 -6.28 -15.75 19.72
C ILE A 142 -7.22 -14.89 18.87
N TYR A 143 -8.53 -15.14 18.99
CA TYR A 143 -9.54 -14.21 18.53
C TYR A 143 -10.42 -13.78 19.70
N ILE A 144 -10.67 -12.50 19.81
CA ILE A 144 -11.56 -11.88 20.79
C ILE A 144 -12.53 -11.01 20.00
N GLY A 145 -13.82 -11.30 20.06
CA GLY A 145 -14.80 -10.56 19.27
C GLY A 145 -16.12 -11.28 19.15
N ASN A 146 -16.92 -10.84 18.20
CA ASN A 146 -18.21 -11.46 17.92
C ASN A 146 -18.09 -12.70 17.05
N PHE A 147 -18.97 -13.64 17.31
CA PHE A 147 -19.20 -14.85 16.53
C PHE A 147 -20.60 -14.86 15.97
N ARG A 148 -20.77 -15.44 14.80
CA ARG A 148 -22.05 -15.74 14.18
C ARG A 148 -21.96 -17.11 13.49
N ASN A 149 -22.67 -18.10 14.04
CA ASN A 149 -22.72 -19.46 13.50
C ASN A 149 -21.30 -20.05 13.26
N ASP A 150 -20.49 -20.10 14.32
CA ASP A 150 -19.10 -20.53 14.34
C ASP A 150 -18.11 -19.63 13.57
N GLU A 151 -18.53 -18.52 13.01
CA GLU A 151 -17.66 -17.63 12.22
C GLU A 151 -17.36 -16.33 12.95
N PHE A 152 -16.15 -15.77 12.74
CA PHE A 152 -15.83 -14.42 13.19
C PHE A 152 -16.71 -13.42 12.47
N TYR A 153 -17.31 -12.51 13.22
CA TYR A 153 -18.29 -11.56 12.71
C TYR A 153 -18.20 -10.22 13.45
N GLY A 154 -18.61 -9.11 12.79
CA GLY A 154 -18.60 -7.80 13.42
C GLY A 154 -17.19 -7.33 13.82
N ILE A 155 -17.06 -6.61 14.92
CA ILE A 155 -15.77 -6.14 15.42
C ILE A 155 -15.05 -7.26 16.18
N GLY A 156 -13.75 -7.40 15.94
CA GLY A 156 -12.92 -8.37 16.64
C GLY A 156 -11.43 -8.14 16.47
N LEU A 157 -10.68 -8.67 17.42
CA LEU A 157 -9.23 -8.65 17.47
C LEU A 157 -8.72 -10.08 17.25
N PHE A 158 -7.87 -10.26 16.23
CA PHE A 158 -7.16 -11.51 15.99
C PHE A 158 -5.67 -11.30 16.20
N ILE A 159 -5.05 -12.13 17.04
CA ILE A 159 -3.62 -12.06 17.38
C ILE A 159 -2.99 -13.39 16.98
N THR A 160 -1.86 -13.35 16.27
CA THR A 160 -1.06 -14.54 15.94
C THR A 160 -0.09 -14.91 17.07
N GLU A 161 0.44 -16.12 17.03
CA GLU A 161 1.51 -16.58 17.92
C GLU A 161 2.70 -15.61 17.96
N GLN A 162 3.05 -14.98 16.83
CA GLN A 162 4.17 -14.04 16.69
C GLN A 162 3.83 -12.64 17.25
N GLY A 163 2.59 -12.38 17.68
CA GLY A 163 2.12 -11.10 18.18
C GLY A 163 1.73 -10.10 17.07
N ASN A 164 1.63 -10.55 15.83
CA ASN A 164 0.99 -9.77 14.77
C ASN A 164 -0.51 -9.79 14.99
N TYR A 165 -1.21 -8.70 14.69
CA TYR A 165 -2.64 -8.67 14.93
C TYR A 165 -3.40 -7.82 13.93
N TYR A 166 -4.68 -8.19 13.76
CA TYR A 166 -5.68 -7.41 13.06
C TYR A 166 -6.80 -7.04 14.04
N PHE A 167 -7.15 -5.77 14.08
CA PHE A 167 -8.32 -5.26 14.77
C PHE A 167 -9.25 -4.57 13.78
N GLY A 168 -10.50 -4.99 13.71
CA GLY A 168 -11.44 -4.42 12.76
C GLY A 168 -12.66 -5.29 12.52
N ASN A 169 -13.33 -5.03 11.40
CA ASN A 169 -14.56 -5.71 11.05
C ASN A 169 -14.32 -7.06 10.39
N TRP A 170 -15.15 -8.02 10.73
CA TRP A 170 -15.13 -9.41 10.29
C TRP A 170 -16.45 -9.82 9.67
N LYS A 171 -16.42 -10.65 8.65
CA LYS A 171 -17.59 -11.33 8.07
C LYS A 171 -17.16 -12.69 7.55
N ASN A 172 -17.87 -13.74 7.94
CA ASN A 172 -17.59 -15.11 7.55
C ASN A 172 -16.10 -15.49 7.79
N SER A 173 -15.57 -15.12 8.96
CA SER A 173 -14.16 -15.31 9.34
C SER A 173 -13.13 -14.67 8.41
N GLN A 174 -13.53 -13.66 7.64
CA GLN A 174 -12.66 -12.85 6.79
C GLN A 174 -12.68 -11.39 7.25
N CYS A 175 -11.55 -10.69 7.13
CA CYS A 175 -11.52 -9.24 7.33
C CYS A 175 -12.41 -8.58 6.28
N ASN A 176 -13.40 -7.80 6.71
CA ASN A 176 -14.40 -7.21 5.83
C ASN A 176 -14.95 -5.92 6.41
N GLY A 177 -14.67 -4.78 5.80
CA GLY A 177 -14.91 -3.45 6.34
C GLY A 177 -13.63 -2.82 6.87
N TYR A 178 -13.75 -1.81 7.74
CA TYR A 178 -12.60 -1.06 8.22
C TYR A 178 -11.81 -1.82 9.28
N GLY A 179 -10.47 -1.72 9.22
CA GLY A 179 -9.60 -2.35 10.21
C GLY A 179 -8.14 -1.89 10.12
N SER A 180 -7.37 -2.31 11.12
CA SER A 180 -5.94 -2.01 11.27
C SER A 180 -5.15 -3.30 11.39
N LEU A 181 -4.09 -3.42 10.58
CA LEU A 181 -3.16 -4.54 10.59
C LEU A 181 -1.84 -4.08 11.19
N MET A 182 -1.40 -4.78 12.22
CA MET A 182 -0.13 -4.55 12.91
C MET A 182 0.79 -5.75 12.71
N MET A 183 2.04 -5.48 12.33
CA MET A 183 3.11 -6.49 12.24
C MET A 183 4.37 -5.95 12.91
N ASP A 184 5.09 -6.81 13.64
CA ASP A 184 6.30 -6.43 14.36
C ASP A 184 6.12 -5.15 15.20
N LYS A 185 4.95 -5.01 15.86
CA LYS A 185 4.53 -3.84 16.67
C LYS A 185 4.39 -2.54 15.86
N LYS A 186 4.34 -2.59 14.53
CA LYS A 186 4.16 -1.42 13.66
C LYS A 186 2.85 -1.52 12.90
N LEU A 187 2.20 -0.37 12.70
CA LEU A 187 1.06 -0.28 11.81
C LEU A 187 1.54 -0.48 10.37
N VAL A 188 1.01 -1.50 9.70
CA VAL A 188 1.33 -1.83 8.30
C VAL A 188 0.23 -1.34 7.38
N TYR A 189 -1.03 -1.50 7.78
CA TYR A 189 -2.16 -1.03 6.99
C TYR A 189 -3.32 -0.62 7.89
N GLN A 190 -3.98 0.46 7.49
CA GLN A 190 -5.24 0.90 8.09
C GLN A 190 -6.18 1.35 6.98
N GLY A 191 -7.35 0.73 6.89
CA GLY A 191 -8.31 1.02 5.82
C GLY A 191 -9.36 -0.06 5.66
N ASN A 192 -10.02 -0.04 4.53
CA ASN A 192 -11.07 -1.00 4.24
C ASN A 192 -10.52 -2.32 3.70
N PHE A 193 -11.21 -3.40 4.03
CA PHE A 193 -10.99 -4.75 3.56
C PHE A 193 -12.25 -5.33 2.94
N LYS A 194 -12.10 -6.22 1.99
CA LYS A 194 -13.14 -7.08 1.44
C LYS A 194 -12.55 -8.47 1.23
N ASP A 195 -13.19 -9.46 1.86
CA ASP A 195 -12.77 -10.87 1.76
C ASP A 195 -11.27 -11.06 2.05
N SER A 196 -10.77 -10.39 3.11
CA SER A 196 -9.37 -10.35 3.55
C SER A 196 -8.37 -9.70 2.59
N LYS A 197 -8.84 -8.94 1.59
CA LYS A 197 -8.01 -8.12 0.70
C LYS A 197 -8.23 -6.63 0.98
N LYS A 198 -7.20 -5.80 0.78
CA LYS A 198 -7.32 -4.35 0.85
C LYS A 198 -8.30 -3.87 -0.23
N GLU A 199 -9.24 -3.03 0.15
CA GLU A 199 -10.30 -2.54 -0.75
C GLU A 199 -10.70 -1.11 -0.38
N GLY A 200 -11.08 -0.28 -1.37
CA GLY A 200 -11.46 1.11 -1.09
C GLY A 200 -10.28 1.95 -0.61
N TYR A 201 -10.51 2.91 0.30
CA TYR A 201 -9.45 3.81 0.76
C TYR A 201 -8.70 3.23 1.96
N GLY A 202 -7.36 3.41 1.96
CA GLY A 202 -6.49 3.00 3.08
C GLY A 202 -5.13 3.70 3.09
N GLU A 203 -4.43 3.52 4.20
CA GLU A 203 -3.04 3.93 4.40
C GLU A 203 -2.19 2.67 4.61
N GLU A 204 -1.15 2.50 3.81
CA GLU A 204 -0.16 1.43 3.90
C GLU A 204 1.21 2.01 4.22
N ARG A 205 1.91 1.41 5.19
CA ARG A 205 3.26 1.80 5.64
C ARG A 205 4.23 0.67 5.37
N TYR A 206 5.37 1.01 4.80
CA TYR A 206 6.40 0.06 4.40
C TYR A 206 7.56 0.04 5.40
N PRO A 207 8.32 -1.07 5.46
CA PRO A 207 9.46 -1.19 6.40
C PRO A 207 10.56 -0.16 6.19
N ASP A 208 10.76 0.30 4.95
CA ASP A 208 11.73 1.33 4.55
C ASP A 208 11.33 2.75 4.93
N GLY A 209 10.08 2.95 5.39
CA GLY A 209 9.54 4.23 5.81
C GLY A 209 8.64 4.90 4.78
N ASP A 210 8.47 4.29 3.62
CA ASP A 210 7.52 4.75 2.62
C ASP A 210 6.07 4.65 3.12
N ILE A 211 5.19 5.49 2.59
CA ILE A 211 3.76 5.49 2.93
C ILE A 211 2.94 5.63 1.65
N TYR A 212 1.95 4.79 1.50
CA TYR A 212 0.90 5.00 0.50
C TYR A 212 -0.42 5.36 1.17
N LYS A 213 -1.12 6.36 0.63
CA LYS A 213 -2.47 6.76 1.03
C LYS A 213 -3.33 6.86 -0.21
N GLY A 214 -4.34 6.01 -0.33
CA GLY A 214 -5.14 6.02 -1.55
C GLY A 214 -6.08 4.84 -1.69
N ALA A 215 -6.57 4.69 -2.91
CA ALA A 215 -7.52 3.66 -3.26
C ALA A 215 -6.82 2.31 -3.50
N PHE A 216 -7.50 1.25 -3.05
CA PHE A 216 -7.14 -0.15 -3.28
C PHE A 216 -8.29 -0.87 -3.97
N TYR A 217 -7.97 -1.82 -4.80
CA TYR A 217 -8.90 -2.76 -5.41
C TYR A 217 -8.25 -4.14 -5.48
N ASP A 218 -8.94 -5.16 -4.97
CA ASP A 218 -8.46 -6.56 -4.91
C ASP A 218 -7.05 -6.70 -4.31
N GLY A 219 -6.70 -5.85 -3.33
CA GLY A 219 -5.42 -5.83 -2.63
C GLY A 219 -4.34 -4.94 -3.24
N GLU A 220 -4.52 -4.47 -4.45
CA GLU A 220 -3.55 -3.65 -5.17
C GLU A 220 -3.91 -2.16 -5.10
N LYS A 221 -2.88 -1.28 -5.15
CA LYS A 221 -3.10 0.17 -5.32
C LYS A 221 -3.77 0.41 -6.67
N ASN A 222 -4.97 1.00 -6.66
CA ASN A 222 -5.76 1.18 -7.86
C ASN A 222 -6.68 2.40 -7.72
N GLY A 223 -6.56 3.37 -8.61
CA GLY A 223 -7.25 4.65 -8.54
C GLY A 223 -6.37 5.76 -7.97
N LYS A 224 -6.97 6.81 -7.42
CA LYS A 224 -6.23 7.98 -6.90
C LYS A 224 -5.50 7.65 -5.61
N GLY A 225 -4.27 8.14 -5.50
CA GLY A 225 -3.47 7.99 -4.29
C GLY A 225 -2.24 8.89 -4.26
N GLN A 226 -1.63 8.92 -3.09
CA GLN A 226 -0.37 9.57 -2.82
C GLN A 226 0.63 8.53 -2.31
N TYR A 227 1.80 8.49 -2.91
CA TYR A 227 2.94 7.70 -2.44
C TYR A 227 3.99 8.66 -1.91
N ILE A 228 4.36 8.52 -0.65
CA ILE A 228 5.34 9.35 0.06
C ILE A 228 6.54 8.48 0.33
N PHE A 229 7.67 8.83 -0.25
CA PHE A 229 8.94 8.15 -0.05
C PHE A 229 9.56 8.54 1.29
N ALA A 230 10.37 7.68 1.86
CA ALA A 230 11.06 7.91 3.12
C ALA A 230 11.95 9.16 3.12
N ASP A 231 12.46 9.55 1.94
CA ASP A 231 13.26 10.76 1.77
C ASP A 231 12.42 12.06 1.74
N GLY A 232 11.09 11.96 1.74
CA GLY A 232 10.15 13.08 1.66
C GLY A 232 9.72 13.45 0.24
N SER A 233 10.25 12.79 -0.79
CA SER A 233 9.70 12.87 -2.15
C SER A 233 8.29 12.28 -2.18
N ARG A 234 7.47 12.66 -3.16
CA ARG A 234 6.11 12.12 -3.25
C ARG A 234 5.63 12.04 -4.69
N TYR A 235 4.76 11.07 -4.93
CA TYR A 235 3.92 10.99 -6.13
C TYR A 235 2.47 11.24 -5.74
N ASP A 236 1.79 12.11 -6.46
CA ASP A 236 0.36 12.38 -6.37
C ASP A 236 -0.28 12.07 -7.72
N GLY A 237 -1.12 11.06 -7.81
CA GLY A 237 -1.68 10.67 -9.10
C GLY A 237 -2.54 9.41 -9.04
N ASN A 238 -2.70 8.80 -10.21
CA ASN A 238 -3.44 7.56 -10.33
C ASN A 238 -2.51 6.34 -10.30
N PHE A 239 -3.06 5.24 -9.81
CA PHE A 239 -2.42 3.93 -9.77
C PHE A 239 -3.27 2.92 -10.54
N ARG A 240 -2.63 1.95 -11.13
CA ARG A 240 -3.23 0.76 -11.73
C ARG A 240 -2.32 -0.42 -11.50
N ASN A 241 -2.84 -1.47 -10.85
CA ASN A 241 -2.08 -2.67 -10.49
C ASN A 241 -0.75 -2.28 -9.80
N SER A 242 -0.87 -1.44 -8.77
CA SER A 242 0.24 -0.90 -7.95
C SER A 242 1.29 -0.05 -8.68
N LYS A 243 1.09 0.28 -9.97
CA LYS A 243 1.98 1.14 -10.77
C LYS A 243 1.36 2.51 -11.03
N TYR A 244 2.19 3.54 -11.19
CA TYR A 244 1.73 4.87 -11.64
C TYR A 244 1.05 4.76 -13.00
N SER A 245 -0.09 5.44 -13.17
CA SER A 245 -0.92 5.34 -14.37
C SER A 245 -1.73 6.62 -14.59
N GLY A 246 -1.93 7.03 -15.86
CA GLY A 246 -2.63 8.26 -16.19
C GLY A 246 -1.91 9.50 -15.68
N PHE A 247 -2.63 10.60 -15.46
CA PHE A 247 -2.02 11.86 -15.05
C PHE A 247 -1.58 11.85 -13.59
N GLY A 248 -0.34 12.32 -13.33
CA GLY A 248 0.23 12.41 -11.99
C GLY A 248 1.36 13.42 -11.90
N GLN A 249 1.79 13.66 -10.66
CA GLN A 249 2.90 14.56 -10.34
C GLN A 249 3.85 13.90 -9.34
N ILE A 250 5.15 13.96 -9.63
CA ILE A 250 6.23 13.66 -8.69
C ILE A 250 6.80 14.98 -8.18
N SER A 251 6.96 15.11 -6.87
CA SER A 251 7.70 16.21 -6.24
C SER A 251 8.87 15.61 -5.49
N LEU A 252 10.09 15.97 -5.88
CA LEU A 252 11.31 15.47 -5.27
C LEU A 252 11.71 16.33 -4.07
N ARG A 253 12.33 15.72 -3.07
CA ARG A 253 12.86 16.42 -1.89
C ARG A 253 13.78 17.58 -2.26
N GLY A 254 14.54 17.45 -3.36
CA GLY A 254 15.45 18.50 -3.87
C GLY A 254 14.77 19.72 -4.46
N GLY A 255 13.44 19.70 -4.65
CA GLY A 255 12.66 20.78 -5.26
C GLY A 255 12.32 20.57 -6.73
N ASP A 256 12.90 19.58 -7.39
CA ASP A 256 12.53 19.20 -8.75
C ASP A 256 11.11 18.64 -8.79
N SER A 257 10.41 18.83 -9.88
CA SER A 257 9.08 18.26 -10.07
C SER A 257 8.85 17.76 -11.50
N ILE A 258 8.08 16.68 -11.59
CA ILE A 258 7.67 16.04 -12.85
C ILE A 258 6.15 15.96 -12.84
N ARG A 259 5.52 16.37 -13.93
CA ARG A 259 4.07 16.27 -14.10
C ARG A 259 3.76 15.79 -15.49
N GLY A 260 2.85 14.83 -15.63
CA GLY A 260 2.50 14.32 -16.95
C GLY A 260 1.75 13.00 -16.91
N GLU A 261 1.70 12.33 -18.04
CA GLU A 261 1.04 11.04 -18.19
C GLU A 261 1.99 9.89 -17.87
N PHE A 262 1.52 8.96 -17.04
CA PHE A 262 2.25 7.76 -16.64
C PHE A 262 1.58 6.51 -17.21
N LYS A 263 2.39 5.56 -17.64
CA LYS A 263 1.98 4.24 -18.08
C LYS A 263 2.94 3.20 -17.50
N ASP A 264 2.38 2.20 -16.83
CA ASP A 264 3.16 1.10 -16.22
C ASP A 264 4.31 1.56 -15.32
N GLY A 265 4.09 2.66 -14.58
CA GLY A 265 5.06 3.24 -13.64
C GLY A 265 6.01 4.27 -14.25
N LYS A 266 6.00 4.47 -15.56
CA LYS A 266 6.90 5.37 -16.29
C LYS A 266 6.16 6.57 -16.86
N LEU A 267 6.85 7.72 -16.94
CA LEU A 267 6.36 8.89 -17.67
C LEU A 267 6.31 8.54 -19.18
N ASN A 268 5.10 8.61 -19.76
CA ASN A 268 4.85 8.16 -21.12
C ASN A 268 3.68 8.96 -21.70
N GLY A 269 3.96 9.86 -22.62
CA GLY A 269 3.02 10.85 -23.13
C GLY A 269 3.50 12.28 -22.86
N ASP A 270 2.58 13.21 -22.82
CA ASP A 270 2.90 14.62 -22.57
C ASP A 270 3.22 14.88 -21.10
N GLY A 271 4.28 15.67 -20.88
CA GLY A 271 4.72 16.00 -19.54
C GLY A 271 5.61 17.22 -19.44
N ASP A 272 5.82 17.65 -18.22
CA ASP A 272 6.77 18.68 -17.89
C ASP A 272 7.68 18.27 -16.72
N PHE A 273 8.94 18.65 -16.85
CA PHE A 273 9.94 18.56 -15.80
C PHE A 273 10.38 19.97 -15.45
N THR A 274 10.32 20.31 -14.17
CA THR A 274 10.81 21.60 -13.66
C THR A 274 11.91 21.32 -12.63
N TRP A 275 13.10 21.85 -12.89
CA TRP A 275 14.23 21.77 -11.98
C TRP A 275 14.17 22.87 -10.92
N VAL A 276 14.82 22.63 -9.79
CA VAL A 276 14.89 23.57 -8.67
C VAL A 276 15.48 24.93 -9.05
N ASP A 277 16.37 24.98 -10.06
CA ASP A 277 16.97 26.22 -10.59
C ASP A 277 16.02 27.01 -11.50
N GLY A 278 14.76 26.53 -11.69
CA GLY A 278 13.77 27.14 -12.58
C GLY A 278 13.90 26.73 -14.04
N THR A 279 14.89 25.92 -14.39
CA THR A 279 14.96 25.28 -15.72
C THR A 279 13.74 24.40 -15.92
N LYS A 280 13.23 24.31 -17.14
CA LYS A 280 12.03 23.52 -17.45
C LYS A 280 12.12 22.80 -18.79
N PHE A 281 11.59 21.61 -18.87
CA PHE A 281 11.29 20.94 -20.12
C PHE A 281 9.81 20.66 -20.22
N VAL A 282 9.21 20.94 -21.36
CA VAL A 282 7.81 20.61 -21.68
C VAL A 282 7.80 19.90 -23.02
N GLY A 283 7.26 18.70 -23.06
CA GLY A 283 7.23 17.91 -24.28
C GLY A 283 6.77 16.49 -24.07
N ASN A 284 7.00 15.66 -25.08
CA ASN A 284 6.60 14.26 -25.04
C ASN A 284 7.71 13.38 -24.43
N PHE A 285 7.28 12.34 -23.73
CA PHE A 285 8.15 11.34 -23.10
C PHE A 285 7.74 9.93 -23.57
N VAL A 286 8.73 9.07 -23.72
CA VAL A 286 8.57 7.63 -23.94
C VAL A 286 9.49 6.91 -22.96
N ASP A 287 8.90 6.08 -22.09
CA ASP A 287 9.65 5.33 -21.06
C ASP A 287 10.64 6.21 -20.28
N ASP A 288 10.16 7.33 -19.71
CA ASP A 288 10.91 8.31 -18.91
C ASP A 288 11.92 9.16 -19.68
N LYS A 289 12.01 9.00 -20.99
CA LYS A 289 12.95 9.73 -21.82
C LYS A 289 12.24 10.77 -22.68
N LYS A 290 12.83 11.97 -22.80
CA LYS A 290 12.35 12.99 -23.71
C LYS A 290 12.36 12.42 -25.13
N ASN A 291 11.23 12.52 -25.83
CA ASN A 291 11.03 11.96 -27.16
C ASN A 291 10.04 12.80 -27.96
N GLY A 292 10.27 13.00 -29.28
CA GLY A 292 9.41 13.87 -30.09
C GLY A 292 9.67 15.36 -29.85
N GLU A 293 8.65 16.20 -30.12
CA GLU A 293 8.80 17.64 -29.93
C GLU A 293 8.84 18.05 -28.45
N GLY A 294 9.67 19.04 -28.15
CA GLY A 294 9.75 19.59 -26.80
C GLY A 294 10.37 20.99 -26.75
N ILE A 295 10.06 21.67 -25.65
CA ILE A 295 10.61 23.01 -25.35
C ILE A 295 11.41 22.88 -24.06
N TYR A 296 12.69 23.24 -24.15
CA TYR A 296 13.59 23.39 -23.02
C TYR A 296 13.75 24.88 -22.70
N VAL A 297 13.54 25.25 -21.46
CA VAL A 297 13.65 26.64 -20.99
C VAL A 297 14.69 26.67 -19.88
N TRP A 298 15.78 27.41 -20.09
CA TRP A 298 16.82 27.65 -19.07
C TRP A 298 16.33 28.59 -17.99
N SER A 299 16.98 28.56 -16.84
CA SER A 299 16.68 29.47 -15.70
C SER A 299 16.78 30.94 -16.04
N ASN A 300 17.56 31.34 -17.05
CA ASN A 300 17.66 32.71 -17.54
C ASN A 300 16.56 33.09 -18.57
N GLY A 301 15.61 32.21 -18.82
CA GLY A 301 14.50 32.41 -19.76
C GLY A 301 14.83 32.16 -21.23
N LYS A 302 16.09 31.86 -21.58
CA LYS A 302 16.41 31.37 -22.91
C LYS A 302 15.66 30.07 -23.18
N SER A 303 15.18 29.83 -24.38
CA SER A 303 14.48 28.60 -24.70
C SER A 303 14.98 27.98 -26.02
N PHE A 304 14.84 26.65 -26.06
CA PHE A 304 15.07 25.85 -27.24
C PHE A 304 13.81 25.04 -27.55
N LYS A 305 13.31 25.13 -28.78
CA LYS A 305 12.23 24.27 -29.29
C LYS A 305 12.81 23.39 -30.39
N GLY A 306 12.65 22.07 -30.27
CA GLY A 306 13.17 21.13 -31.27
C GLY A 306 12.72 19.71 -30.97
N ASN A 307 13.36 18.76 -31.66
CA ASN A 307 13.04 17.34 -31.52
C ASN A 307 14.05 16.62 -30.63
N TRP A 308 13.51 15.62 -29.91
CA TRP A 308 14.22 14.81 -28.94
C TRP A 308 14.09 13.33 -29.29
N ASN A 309 15.16 12.57 -29.13
CA ASN A 309 15.16 11.12 -29.23
C ASN A 309 16.00 10.55 -28.09
N ASN A 310 15.37 9.80 -27.19
CA ASN A 310 16.01 9.22 -26.01
C ASN A 310 16.86 10.23 -25.21
N ASN A 311 16.29 11.41 -24.89
CA ASN A 311 16.92 12.55 -24.21
C ASN A 311 17.90 13.38 -25.04
N VAL A 312 18.22 12.99 -26.26
CA VAL A 312 19.16 13.68 -27.14
C VAL A 312 18.40 14.54 -28.13
N ILE A 313 18.89 15.77 -28.34
CA ILE A 313 18.34 16.69 -29.33
C ILE A 313 18.83 16.24 -30.72
N TYR A 314 18.00 16.32 -31.75
CA TYR A 314 18.34 16.02 -33.11
C TYR A 314 17.57 16.89 -34.10
N GLY A 315 18.15 17.04 -35.29
CA GLY A 315 17.56 17.76 -36.43
C GLY A 315 17.45 19.27 -36.19
N ASN A 316 16.42 19.88 -36.76
CA ASN A 316 16.23 21.32 -36.70
C ASN A 316 15.65 21.78 -35.38
N GLY A 317 16.15 22.88 -34.84
CA GLY A 317 15.65 23.52 -33.66
C GLY A 317 15.65 25.03 -33.72
N LEU A 318 14.91 25.68 -32.83
CA LEU A 318 14.80 27.11 -32.70
C LEU A 318 15.22 27.56 -31.30
N ILE A 319 16.24 28.40 -31.23
CA ILE A 319 16.63 29.06 -29.98
C ILE A 319 16.00 30.45 -29.95
N LYS A 320 15.36 30.79 -28.80
CA LYS A 320 14.81 32.11 -28.52
C LYS A 320 15.54 32.74 -27.34
N ASN A 321 16.00 33.98 -27.50
CA ASN A 321 16.64 34.76 -26.46
C ASN A 321 15.60 35.71 -25.82
N PRO A 322 15.36 35.68 -24.52
CA PRO A 322 14.33 36.50 -23.84
C PRO A 322 14.70 38.00 -23.83
N ASN A 323 16.00 38.34 -23.78
CA ASN A 323 16.45 39.73 -23.59
C ASN A 323 16.27 40.63 -24.80
N ASN A 324 16.36 40.09 -26.01
CA ASN A 324 16.27 40.85 -27.26
C ASN A 324 15.25 40.31 -28.26
N GLY A 325 14.53 39.25 -27.89
CA GLY A 325 13.53 38.61 -28.71
C GLY A 325 14.09 37.91 -29.97
N THR A 326 15.41 37.83 -30.14
CA THR A 326 16.01 37.19 -31.30
C THR A 326 15.70 35.71 -31.32
N GLN A 327 15.53 35.18 -32.54
CA GLN A 327 15.35 33.75 -32.78
C GLN A 327 16.44 33.30 -33.77
N GLU A 328 17.01 32.15 -33.48
CA GLU A 328 18.08 31.56 -34.28
C GLU A 328 17.74 30.07 -34.57
N SER A 329 17.78 29.72 -35.85
CA SER A 329 17.60 28.32 -36.26
C SER A 329 18.93 27.60 -36.16
N ILE A 330 18.94 26.40 -35.55
CA ILE A 330 20.11 25.54 -35.45
C ILE A 330 19.81 24.18 -36.04
N ILE A 331 20.83 23.53 -36.58
CA ILE A 331 20.77 22.15 -37.06
C ILE A 331 21.73 21.33 -36.21
N ILE A 332 21.24 20.26 -35.63
CA ILE A 332 21.99 19.31 -34.79
C ILE A 332 22.04 17.98 -35.57
N ASN A 333 23.21 17.56 -35.96
CA ASN A 333 23.43 16.34 -36.73
C ASN A 333 23.57 15.10 -35.82
#